data_8c96773272c387040db4dcda012c2df7
#
_entry.id   8c96773272c387040db4dcda012c2df7
#
_cell.length_a   1.000
_cell.length_b   1.000
_cell.length_c   1.000
_cell.angle_alpha   90.00
_cell.angle_beta   90.00
_cell.angle_gamma   90.00
#
_symmetry.space_group_name_H-M   'P 1'
#
loop_
_entity.id
_entity.type
_entity.pdbx_description
1 polymer ?
#
loop_
_entity_poly.entity_id
_entity_poly.type
_entity_poly.pdbx_seq_one_letter_code
_entity_poly.pdbx_strand_id
1 'polypeptide(L)'
;MPPFDRREFLKILGASAFAGPGLVACSKGENNATAAEPPPAKDPYAGFYDLPMQGNARILHITDVHGQLNPVYFREPNVNLGLGYAYNKAPHLVGHKLLNHFGIEPGGIEAHAFTYLDFEKAAAQYGKVGGFAHLSTLVKQVRAQRPGALLLDGGDTWQGSGTSYWTNAQDMVDAQKLLGVDIMTPHWEMTFGAERVQEIIENDFKGHIDFVAQNVVDNDWGEPVFPPYVIREINGVPTAIIGQAFPYTPIANPRFLVPDWSFGIRDDRMQKMVDEARGKGAQVVIVLSHNGMDVDLKMASRVTGIDAIMGGHTHDAIPRPVVVDNAGGKTLVSNAGSNSKFLGVLDLEVKNGKVSDYRYHLLPVFSDLLPADPEMST
;
A
#
# COMPACT_ATOMS: atom_id res chain seq x y z
N MET A 1 -35.37 21.37 2.67
CA MET A 1 -35.67 21.15 1.24
C MET A 1 -36.79 20.14 1.15
N PRO A 2 -37.91 20.38 0.44
CA PRO A 2 -38.94 19.39 0.25
C PRO A 2 -38.45 18.27 -0.68
N PRO A 3 -38.95 17.02 -0.52
CA PRO A 3 -38.51 15.89 -1.33
C PRO A 3 -38.96 16.07 -2.78
N PHE A 4 -38.05 15.83 -3.72
CA PHE A 4 -38.33 15.80 -5.16
C PHE A 4 -39.36 14.69 -5.49
N ASP A 5 -40.46 15.06 -6.17
CA ASP A 5 -41.50 14.13 -6.60
C ASP A 5 -41.02 13.35 -7.85
N ARG A 6 -41.18 12.02 -7.82
CA ARG A 6 -40.86 11.10 -8.92
C ARG A 6 -41.50 11.49 -10.27
N ARG A 7 -42.60 12.24 -10.26
CA ARG A 7 -43.28 12.68 -11.48
C ARG A 7 -42.57 13.85 -12.16
N GLU A 8 -41.84 14.69 -11.45
CA GLU A 8 -41.04 15.77 -12.03
C GLU A 8 -39.77 15.25 -12.71
N PHE A 9 -39.16 14.19 -12.16
CA PHE A 9 -38.00 13.55 -12.77
C PHE A 9 -38.30 12.94 -14.14
N LEU A 10 -39.48 12.35 -14.31
CA LEU A 10 -39.91 11.75 -15.58
C LEU A 10 -40.29 12.79 -16.66
N LYS A 11 -40.65 14.03 -16.28
CA LYS A 11 -40.90 15.12 -17.23
C LYS A 11 -39.62 15.69 -17.85
N ILE A 12 -38.52 15.66 -17.12
CA ILE A 12 -37.21 16.13 -17.61
C ILE A 12 -36.61 15.12 -18.61
N LEU A 13 -36.85 13.81 -18.43
CA LEU A 13 -36.40 12.78 -19.37
C LEU A 13 -37.20 12.73 -20.69
N GLY A 14 -38.43 13.25 -20.70
CA GLY A 14 -39.33 13.24 -21.89
C GLY A 14 -39.10 14.38 -22.88
N ALA A 15 -38.32 15.41 -22.54
CA ALA A 15 -38.15 16.62 -23.36
C ALA A 15 -36.99 16.59 -24.38
N SER A 16 -36.20 15.50 -24.41
CA SER A 16 -35.01 15.41 -25.26
C SER A 16 -35.18 14.60 -26.55
N ALA A 17 -36.40 14.24 -26.93
CA ALA A 17 -36.65 13.26 -28.02
C ALA A 17 -37.47 13.80 -29.19
N PHE A 18 -37.38 15.11 -29.54
CA PHE A 18 -37.95 15.58 -30.80
C PHE A 18 -37.18 16.79 -31.36
N ALA A 19 -36.18 16.52 -32.19
CA ALA A 19 -35.70 17.41 -33.21
C ALA A 19 -35.31 16.55 -34.42
N GLY A 20 -36.26 16.32 -35.32
CA GLY A 20 -36.05 15.61 -36.56
C GLY A 20 -35.38 16.48 -37.64
N PRO A 21 -34.73 15.89 -38.66
CA PRO A 21 -33.90 16.61 -39.63
C PRO A 21 -34.75 17.19 -40.76
N GLY A 22 -34.54 18.50 -40.99
CA GLY A 22 -35.00 19.15 -42.19
C GLY A 22 -34.12 18.78 -43.38
N LEU A 23 -34.75 18.23 -44.41
CA LEU A 23 -34.18 18.00 -45.75
C LEU A 23 -33.92 19.32 -46.45
N VAL A 24 -32.66 19.55 -46.85
CA VAL A 24 -32.32 20.47 -47.95
C VAL A 24 -31.47 19.68 -48.95
N ALA A 25 -31.97 19.57 -50.15
CA ALA A 25 -31.33 18.89 -51.28
C ALA A 25 -30.47 19.87 -52.09
N CYS A 26 -29.42 19.29 -52.70
CA CYS A 26 -28.68 19.66 -53.92
C CYS A 26 -27.64 20.79 -53.85
N SER A 27 -26.35 20.48 -53.97
CA SER A 27 -25.68 20.57 -55.27
C SER A 27 -24.27 19.94 -55.21
N LYS A 28 -23.86 19.33 -56.32
CA LYS A 28 -22.60 18.66 -56.58
C LYS A 28 -21.38 19.61 -56.46
N GLY A 29 -20.36 19.14 -55.80
CA GLY A 29 -19.03 19.68 -55.86
C GLY A 29 -18.08 18.67 -55.23
N GLU A 30 -17.45 17.84 -56.05
CA GLU A 30 -16.38 16.93 -55.65
C GLU A 30 -15.16 17.79 -55.21
N ASN A 31 -14.83 17.73 -53.95
CA ASN A 31 -13.47 17.90 -53.47
C ASN A 31 -13.27 16.94 -52.29
N ASN A 32 -12.73 15.78 -52.57
CA ASN A 32 -12.19 14.86 -51.59
C ASN A 32 -10.90 15.46 -50.98
N ALA A 33 -11.07 16.33 -50.03
CA ALA A 33 -10.04 16.60 -49.02
C ALA A 33 -10.47 15.78 -47.79
N THR A 34 -9.95 14.58 -47.61
CA THR A 34 -9.95 13.87 -46.33
C THR A 34 -9.31 14.81 -45.33
N ALA A 35 -10.12 15.45 -44.51
CA ALA A 35 -9.63 16.14 -43.34
C ALA A 35 -8.89 15.09 -42.50
N ALA A 36 -7.57 15.26 -42.36
CA ALA A 36 -6.79 14.43 -41.46
C ALA A 36 -7.44 14.56 -40.06
N GLU A 37 -7.80 13.42 -39.45
CA GLU A 37 -8.23 13.42 -38.07
C GLU A 37 -7.18 14.17 -37.23
N PRO A 38 -7.60 15.08 -36.36
CA PRO A 38 -6.66 15.74 -35.47
C PRO A 38 -5.89 14.65 -34.70
N PRO A 39 -4.57 14.81 -34.52
CA PRO A 39 -3.79 13.83 -33.75
C PRO A 39 -4.48 13.64 -32.41
N PRO A 40 -4.58 12.39 -31.89
CA PRO A 40 -5.21 12.13 -30.61
C PRO A 40 -4.57 13.03 -29.55
N ALA A 41 -5.40 13.67 -28.73
CA ALA A 41 -4.94 14.51 -27.64
C ALA A 41 -3.94 13.69 -26.80
N LYS A 42 -2.75 14.25 -26.55
CA LYS A 42 -1.76 13.59 -25.71
C LYS A 42 -2.40 13.32 -24.36
N ASP A 43 -2.36 12.08 -23.90
CA ASP A 43 -2.75 11.72 -22.54
C ASP A 43 -1.88 12.52 -21.56
N PRO A 44 -2.46 13.41 -20.73
CA PRO A 44 -1.70 14.22 -19.79
C PRO A 44 -0.98 13.42 -18.73
N TYR A 45 -1.35 12.14 -18.56
CA TYR A 45 -0.79 11.20 -17.58
C TYR A 45 0.07 10.11 -18.23
N ALA A 46 0.35 10.20 -19.53
CA ALA A 46 1.27 9.28 -20.18
C ALA A 46 2.63 9.29 -19.45
N GLY A 47 3.06 8.11 -18.99
CA GLY A 47 4.28 7.96 -18.22
C GLY A 47 4.18 8.28 -16.72
N PHE A 48 2.98 8.50 -16.17
CA PHE A 48 2.78 8.75 -14.73
C PHE A 48 3.42 7.66 -13.83
N TYR A 49 3.43 6.41 -14.30
CA TYR A 49 4.04 5.27 -13.62
C TYR A 49 5.43 4.90 -14.15
N ASP A 50 6.03 5.70 -14.99
CA ASP A 50 7.37 5.47 -15.49
C ASP A 50 8.40 5.94 -14.45
N LEU A 51 8.99 4.99 -13.75
CA LEU A 51 9.97 5.28 -12.72
C LEU A 51 11.37 4.89 -13.17
N PRO A 52 12.34 5.83 -13.12
CA PRO A 52 13.73 5.47 -13.36
C PRO A 52 14.20 4.49 -12.28
N MET A 53 14.72 3.35 -12.70
CA MET A 53 15.29 2.35 -11.81
C MET A 53 16.60 2.84 -11.20
N GLN A 54 16.83 2.53 -9.92
CA GLN A 54 18.08 2.79 -9.22
C GLN A 54 18.49 1.57 -8.37
N GLY A 55 19.79 1.40 -8.16
CA GLY A 55 20.31 0.41 -7.23
C GLY A 55 20.13 -1.05 -7.64
N ASN A 56 20.39 -1.96 -6.69
CA ASN A 56 20.40 -3.40 -6.88
C ASN A 56 19.54 -4.20 -5.89
N ALA A 57 19.06 -3.62 -4.80
CA ALA A 57 18.05 -4.23 -3.93
C ALA A 57 16.74 -3.45 -4.02
N ARG A 58 15.60 -4.16 -4.18
CA ARG A 58 14.33 -3.56 -4.59
C ARG A 58 13.19 -4.14 -3.81
N ILE A 59 12.42 -3.26 -3.16
CA ILE A 59 11.29 -3.60 -2.31
C ILE A 59 10.04 -2.89 -2.82
N LEU A 60 8.96 -3.64 -2.97
CA LEU A 60 7.60 -3.15 -3.17
C LEU A 60 6.84 -3.35 -1.87
N HIS A 61 5.92 -2.46 -1.54
CA HIS A 61 5.21 -2.50 -0.26
C HIS A 61 3.76 -2.10 -0.40
N ILE A 62 2.89 -2.92 0.18
CA ILE A 62 1.47 -2.64 0.44
C ILE A 62 1.18 -2.89 1.91
N THR A 63 0.10 -2.31 2.44
CA THR A 63 -0.35 -2.52 3.82
C THR A 63 -1.81 -2.11 3.98
N ASP A 64 -2.47 -2.55 5.05
CA ASP A 64 -3.78 -2.08 5.50
C ASP A 64 -4.86 -2.14 4.39
N VAL A 65 -4.92 -3.26 3.68
CA VAL A 65 -5.84 -3.46 2.55
C VAL A 65 -7.30 -3.55 3.00
N HIS A 66 -7.53 -4.14 4.19
CA HIS A 66 -8.83 -4.26 4.85
C HIS A 66 -9.92 -4.92 3.98
N GLY A 67 -9.58 -6.01 3.28
CA GLY A 67 -10.52 -6.74 2.44
C GLY A 67 -11.08 -5.94 1.26
N GLN A 68 -10.40 -4.84 0.86
CA GLN A 68 -10.85 -3.95 -0.19
C GLN A 68 -10.32 -4.38 -1.55
N LEU A 69 -11.06 -5.25 -2.26
CA LEU A 69 -10.70 -5.74 -3.59
C LEU A 69 -11.06 -4.75 -4.72
N ASN A 70 -12.16 -4.02 -4.57
CA ASN A 70 -12.66 -3.11 -5.60
C ASN A 70 -12.13 -1.68 -5.41
N PRO A 71 -11.93 -0.90 -6.49
CA PRO A 71 -11.57 0.51 -6.40
C PRO A 71 -12.71 1.34 -5.79
N VAL A 72 -12.37 2.36 -5.02
CA VAL A 72 -13.32 3.15 -4.22
C VAL A 72 -13.16 4.65 -4.42
N TYR A 73 -14.27 5.38 -4.22
CA TYR A 73 -14.25 6.81 -3.94
C TYR A 73 -14.08 6.99 -2.43
N PHE A 74 -12.83 7.00 -1.98
CA PHE A 74 -12.56 7.03 -0.55
C PHE A 74 -11.32 7.84 -0.22
N ARG A 75 -11.45 8.73 0.77
CA ARG A 75 -10.33 9.43 1.37
C ARG A 75 -10.56 9.64 2.85
N GLU A 76 -9.66 9.13 3.65
CA GLU A 76 -9.66 9.35 5.08
C GLU A 76 -9.14 10.76 5.39
N PRO A 77 -9.92 11.63 6.05
CA PRO A 77 -9.45 12.96 6.40
C PRO A 77 -8.52 12.95 7.63
N ASN A 78 -8.46 11.84 8.35
CA ASN A 78 -7.80 11.69 9.64
C ASN A 78 -6.52 10.85 9.60
N VAL A 79 -5.99 10.52 8.43
CA VAL A 79 -4.68 9.90 8.30
C VAL A 79 -3.56 10.95 8.36
N ASN A 80 -2.34 10.53 8.61
CA ASN A 80 -1.16 11.37 8.81
C ASN A 80 -1.30 12.36 10.01
N LEU A 81 -2.19 12.09 10.95
CA LEU A 81 -2.40 12.96 12.10
C LEU A 81 -1.34 12.73 13.18
N GLY A 82 -0.72 13.81 13.62
CA GLY A 82 0.10 13.82 14.82
C GLY A 82 -0.66 14.30 16.04
N LEU A 83 -0.39 13.71 17.19
CA LEU A 83 -0.96 14.10 18.47
C LEU A 83 0.04 14.87 19.32
N GLY A 84 -0.45 15.75 20.20
CA GLY A 84 0.40 16.49 21.14
C GLY A 84 1.52 17.27 20.44
N TYR A 85 2.76 16.96 20.76
CA TYR A 85 3.93 17.63 20.20
C TYR A 85 4.17 17.34 18.70
N ALA A 86 3.62 16.24 18.18
CA ALA A 86 3.72 15.86 16.78
C ALA A 86 2.69 16.57 15.88
N TYR A 87 1.70 17.24 16.46
CA TYR A 87 0.64 17.91 15.71
C TYR A 87 1.21 18.93 14.72
N ASN A 88 0.83 18.76 13.44
CA ASN A 88 1.29 19.59 12.32
C ASN A 88 2.82 19.66 12.13
N LYS A 89 3.55 18.65 12.56
CA LYS A 89 4.98 18.48 12.26
C LYS A 89 5.18 17.27 11.35
N ALA A 90 6.07 17.37 10.39
CA ALA A 90 6.39 16.26 9.53
C ALA A 90 6.83 15.02 10.34
N PRO A 91 6.39 13.82 9.98
CA PRO A 91 5.58 13.45 8.80
C PRO A 91 4.07 13.66 9.00
N HIS A 92 3.61 14.04 10.17
CA HIS A 92 2.19 14.15 10.57
C HIS A 92 1.56 15.44 10.03
N LEU A 93 1.39 15.48 8.72
CA LEU A 93 0.84 16.62 7.98
C LEU A 93 -0.38 16.21 7.18
N VAL A 94 -1.41 17.06 7.16
CA VAL A 94 -2.65 16.83 6.41
C VAL A 94 -3.03 18.05 5.57
N GLY A 95 -3.83 17.82 4.53
CA GLY A 95 -4.40 18.86 3.68
C GLY A 95 -3.33 19.80 3.09
N HIS A 96 -3.57 21.11 3.13
CA HIS A 96 -2.64 22.10 2.56
C HIS A 96 -1.23 22.07 3.15
N LYS A 97 -1.07 21.67 4.43
CA LYS A 97 0.25 21.55 5.03
C LYS A 97 1.06 20.41 4.42
N LEU A 98 0.40 19.29 4.13
CA LEU A 98 1.03 18.16 3.42
C LEU A 98 1.44 18.59 2.01
N LEU A 99 0.53 19.20 1.25
CA LEU A 99 0.82 19.66 -0.12
C LEU A 99 2.02 20.60 -0.15
N ASN A 100 2.03 21.63 0.73
CA ASN A 100 3.11 22.61 0.79
C ASN A 100 4.45 21.97 1.17
N HIS A 101 4.46 21.04 2.12
CA HIS A 101 5.70 20.41 2.60
C HIS A 101 6.34 19.52 1.53
N PHE A 102 5.52 18.76 0.79
CA PHE A 102 6.00 17.84 -0.24
C PHE A 102 6.09 18.46 -1.64
N GLY A 103 5.61 19.70 -1.81
CA GLY A 103 5.60 20.40 -3.10
C GLY A 103 4.59 19.80 -4.08
N ILE A 104 3.45 19.30 -3.57
CA ILE A 104 2.38 18.72 -4.38
C ILE A 104 1.44 19.86 -4.81
N GLU A 105 1.13 19.92 -6.12
CA GLU A 105 0.27 20.96 -6.69
C GLU A 105 -1.19 20.81 -6.22
N PRO A 106 -1.79 21.84 -5.59
CA PRO A 106 -3.18 21.82 -5.19
C PRO A 106 -4.14 21.57 -6.36
N GLY A 107 -5.13 20.70 -6.19
CA GLY A 107 -6.09 20.34 -7.23
C GLY A 107 -5.55 19.41 -8.31
N GLY A 108 -4.27 19.02 -8.24
CA GLY A 108 -3.68 18.01 -9.12
C GLY A 108 -4.06 16.59 -8.72
N ILE A 109 -3.72 15.62 -9.59
CA ILE A 109 -4.01 14.18 -9.36
C ILE A 109 -3.31 13.64 -8.10
N GLU A 110 -2.08 14.07 -7.82
CA GLU A 110 -1.38 13.70 -6.58
C GLU A 110 -2.07 14.29 -5.34
N ALA A 111 -2.57 15.53 -5.41
CA ALA A 111 -3.34 16.13 -4.32
C ALA A 111 -4.59 15.33 -4.00
N HIS A 112 -5.28 14.77 -5.03
CA HIS A 112 -6.41 13.86 -4.85
C HIS A 112 -5.99 12.55 -4.15
N ALA A 113 -4.83 12.01 -4.48
CA ALA A 113 -4.32 10.80 -3.84
C ALA A 113 -3.95 11.01 -2.36
N PHE A 114 -3.28 12.12 -2.04
CA PHE A 114 -2.66 12.35 -0.73
C PHE A 114 -3.50 13.19 0.24
N THR A 115 -4.59 13.84 -0.21
CA THR A 115 -5.41 14.70 0.65
C THR A 115 -6.90 14.51 0.41
N TYR A 116 -7.70 15.02 1.34
CA TYR A 116 -9.16 15.07 1.25
C TYR A 116 -9.69 16.40 0.65
N LEU A 117 -8.78 17.30 0.26
CA LEU A 117 -9.13 18.63 -0.22
C LEU A 117 -9.90 18.52 -1.54
N ASP A 118 -11.00 19.29 -1.64
CA ASP A 118 -11.87 19.34 -2.83
C ASP A 118 -12.31 17.94 -3.32
N PHE A 119 -12.53 17.01 -2.38
CA PHE A 119 -12.69 15.58 -2.67
C PHE A 119 -13.74 15.28 -3.73
N GLU A 120 -14.95 15.90 -3.65
CA GLU A 120 -16.02 15.64 -4.62
C GLU A 120 -15.62 16.03 -6.05
N LYS A 121 -14.99 17.19 -6.19
CA LYS A 121 -14.51 17.68 -7.49
C LYS A 121 -13.36 16.83 -8.02
N ALA A 122 -12.39 16.52 -7.16
CA ALA A 122 -11.23 15.72 -7.51
C ALA A 122 -11.62 14.28 -7.88
N ALA A 123 -12.53 13.66 -7.11
CA ALA A 123 -13.05 12.33 -7.40
C ALA A 123 -13.83 12.27 -8.73
N ALA A 124 -14.61 13.32 -9.05
CA ALA A 124 -15.29 13.41 -10.33
C ALA A 124 -14.31 13.57 -11.53
N GLN A 125 -13.15 14.17 -11.29
CA GLN A 125 -12.13 14.41 -12.32
C GLN A 125 -11.15 13.24 -12.49
N TYR A 126 -10.71 12.62 -11.39
CA TYR A 126 -9.62 11.64 -11.37
C TYR A 126 -10.08 10.20 -11.10
N GLY A 127 -11.38 10.00 -10.84
CA GLY A 127 -11.95 8.68 -10.66
C GLY A 127 -11.68 8.05 -9.30
N LYS A 128 -11.78 6.73 -9.28
CA LYS A 128 -11.57 5.89 -8.09
C LYS A 128 -10.09 5.58 -7.87
N VAL A 129 -9.76 5.25 -6.62
CA VAL A 129 -8.43 4.83 -6.20
C VAL A 129 -8.45 3.41 -5.66
N GLY A 130 -7.30 2.73 -5.68
CA GLY A 130 -7.16 1.36 -5.20
C GLY A 130 -7.74 0.32 -6.13
N GLY A 131 -8.07 -0.84 -5.54
CA GLY A 131 -8.56 -2.03 -6.24
C GLY A 131 -7.43 -2.98 -6.63
N PHE A 132 -7.57 -4.25 -6.19
CA PHE A 132 -6.50 -5.25 -6.38
C PHE A 132 -6.19 -5.54 -7.84
N ALA A 133 -7.18 -5.51 -8.74
CA ALA A 133 -6.95 -5.72 -10.16
C ALA A 133 -6.10 -4.61 -10.79
N HIS A 134 -6.29 -3.36 -10.38
CA HIS A 134 -5.48 -2.21 -10.83
C HIS A 134 -4.10 -2.21 -10.18
N LEU A 135 -4.05 -2.55 -8.88
CA LEU A 135 -2.79 -2.74 -8.15
C LEU A 135 -1.96 -3.88 -8.77
N SER A 136 -2.58 -5.00 -9.18
CA SER A 136 -1.89 -6.12 -9.84
C SER A 136 -1.22 -5.65 -11.14
N THR A 137 -1.90 -4.87 -11.96
CA THR A 137 -1.32 -4.27 -13.16
C THR A 137 -0.10 -3.41 -12.82
N LEU A 138 -0.22 -2.54 -11.81
CA LEU A 138 0.89 -1.68 -11.38
C LEU A 138 2.08 -2.50 -10.86
N VAL A 139 1.84 -3.51 -10.01
CA VAL A 139 2.87 -4.41 -9.49
C VAL A 139 3.58 -5.13 -10.63
N LYS A 140 2.84 -5.68 -11.61
CA LYS A 140 3.41 -6.34 -12.79
C LYS A 140 4.28 -5.37 -13.62
N GLN A 141 3.83 -4.13 -13.84
CA GLN A 141 4.60 -3.11 -14.57
C GLN A 141 5.89 -2.73 -13.84
N VAL A 142 5.81 -2.49 -12.54
CA VAL A 142 6.98 -2.12 -11.72
C VAL A 142 7.96 -3.27 -11.61
N ARG A 143 7.50 -4.50 -11.42
CA ARG A 143 8.36 -5.70 -11.39
C ARG A 143 9.05 -5.97 -12.71
N ALA A 144 8.38 -5.73 -13.86
CA ALA A 144 8.99 -5.88 -15.17
C ALA A 144 10.22 -4.99 -15.35
N GLN A 145 10.20 -3.78 -14.75
CA GLN A 145 11.33 -2.85 -14.73
C GLN A 145 12.33 -3.16 -13.60
N ARG A 146 11.93 -3.95 -12.58
CA ARG A 146 12.70 -4.25 -11.37
C ARG A 146 12.79 -5.76 -11.10
N PRO A 147 13.55 -6.50 -11.93
CA PRO A 147 13.73 -7.93 -11.72
C PRO A 147 14.23 -8.24 -10.31
N GLY A 148 13.64 -9.28 -9.69
CA GLY A 148 13.95 -9.71 -8.33
C GLY A 148 13.39 -8.84 -7.22
N ALA A 149 12.52 -7.86 -7.51
CA ALA A 149 11.85 -7.07 -6.48
C ALA A 149 10.92 -7.94 -5.63
N LEU A 150 11.05 -7.85 -4.29
CA LEU A 150 10.13 -8.47 -3.33
C LEU A 150 8.93 -7.57 -3.09
N LEU A 151 7.72 -8.15 -3.03
CA LEU A 151 6.51 -7.48 -2.61
C LEU A 151 6.20 -7.85 -1.17
N LEU A 152 6.24 -6.88 -0.29
CA LEU A 152 5.96 -7.01 1.12
C LEU A 152 4.54 -6.53 1.43
N ASP A 153 3.83 -7.26 2.31
CA ASP A 153 2.52 -6.90 2.83
C ASP A 153 2.62 -6.61 4.33
N GLY A 154 2.35 -5.38 4.71
CA GLY A 154 2.46 -4.89 6.08
C GLY A 154 1.36 -5.38 7.03
N GLY A 155 0.42 -6.21 6.58
CA GLY A 155 -0.70 -6.72 7.38
C GLY A 155 -1.97 -5.88 7.29
N ASP A 156 -2.99 -6.25 8.06
CA ASP A 156 -4.36 -5.74 7.94
C ASP A 156 -4.96 -5.94 6.54
N THR A 157 -4.58 -7.04 5.92
CA THR A 157 -5.03 -7.34 4.56
C THR A 157 -6.31 -8.13 4.54
N TRP A 158 -6.47 -9.12 5.43
CA TRP A 158 -7.59 -10.06 5.35
C TRP A 158 -8.90 -9.51 5.90
N GLN A 159 -8.86 -8.68 6.95
CA GLN A 159 -10.05 -8.23 7.66
C GLN A 159 -10.48 -6.82 7.23
N GLY A 160 -11.80 -6.61 7.00
CA GLY A 160 -12.39 -5.29 6.76
C GLY A 160 -13.61 -5.31 5.84
N SER A 161 -13.92 -6.44 5.16
CA SER A 161 -15.11 -6.57 4.33
C SER A 161 -16.03 -7.71 4.78
N GLY A 162 -17.32 -7.62 4.42
CA GLY A 162 -18.27 -8.69 4.66
C GLY A 162 -17.90 -9.96 3.89
N THR A 163 -17.38 -9.82 2.67
CA THR A 163 -16.95 -10.95 1.84
C THR A 163 -15.82 -11.70 2.54
N SER A 164 -14.78 -10.99 2.98
CA SER A 164 -13.66 -11.62 3.67
C SER A 164 -14.09 -12.34 4.95
N TYR A 165 -15.02 -11.73 5.71
CA TYR A 165 -15.58 -12.40 6.88
C TYR A 165 -16.33 -13.70 6.52
N TRP A 166 -17.16 -13.69 5.46
CA TRP A 166 -17.96 -14.85 5.04
C TRP A 166 -17.12 -15.96 4.41
N THR A 167 -16.03 -15.61 3.73
CA THR A 167 -15.08 -16.57 3.15
C THR A 167 -14.03 -17.03 4.14
N ASN A 168 -14.07 -16.53 5.38
CA ASN A 168 -13.05 -16.78 6.40
C ASN A 168 -11.64 -16.43 5.90
N ALA A 169 -11.50 -15.25 5.27
CA ALA A 169 -10.32 -14.67 4.67
C ALA A 169 -9.84 -15.33 3.35
N GLN A 170 -10.49 -16.38 2.85
CA GLN A 170 -9.97 -17.11 1.69
C GLN A 170 -9.88 -16.24 0.44
N ASP A 171 -10.83 -15.33 0.21
CA ASP A 171 -10.82 -14.37 -0.90
C ASP A 171 -9.55 -13.50 -0.90
N MET A 172 -9.14 -13.01 0.26
CA MET A 172 -7.95 -12.18 0.39
C MET A 172 -6.66 -12.98 0.31
N VAL A 173 -6.64 -14.21 0.84
CA VAL A 173 -5.52 -15.15 0.72
C VAL A 173 -5.26 -15.48 -0.76
N ASP A 174 -6.30 -15.79 -1.52
CA ASP A 174 -6.18 -16.07 -2.95
C ASP A 174 -5.73 -14.82 -3.73
N ALA A 175 -6.28 -13.64 -3.40
CA ALA A 175 -5.88 -12.37 -4.00
C ALA A 175 -4.41 -12.02 -3.73
N GLN A 176 -3.91 -12.24 -2.50
CA GLN A 176 -2.48 -12.04 -2.16
C GLN A 176 -1.57 -12.97 -2.96
N LYS A 177 -1.94 -14.24 -3.13
CA LYS A 177 -1.19 -15.20 -3.94
C LYS A 177 -1.15 -14.77 -5.41
N LEU A 178 -2.29 -14.33 -5.98
CA LEU A 178 -2.36 -13.82 -7.35
C LEU A 178 -1.57 -12.52 -7.54
N LEU A 179 -1.58 -11.63 -6.55
CA LEU A 179 -0.79 -10.40 -6.56
C LEU A 179 0.71 -10.69 -6.52
N GLY A 180 1.07 -11.87 -5.99
CA GLY A 180 2.44 -12.30 -5.83
C GLY A 180 3.12 -11.63 -4.63
N VAL A 181 2.44 -11.54 -3.50
CA VAL A 181 3.06 -11.17 -2.23
C VAL A 181 4.13 -12.22 -1.89
N ASP A 182 5.31 -11.77 -1.50
CA ASP A 182 6.42 -12.65 -1.13
C ASP A 182 6.50 -12.87 0.39
N ILE A 183 6.26 -11.79 1.17
CA ILE A 183 6.42 -11.82 2.62
C ILE A 183 5.36 -10.93 3.26
N MET A 184 4.74 -11.39 4.38
CA MET A 184 3.81 -10.57 5.15
C MET A 184 4.05 -10.62 6.66
N THR A 185 3.56 -9.59 7.36
CA THR A 185 3.45 -9.53 8.83
C THR A 185 2.00 -9.28 9.24
N PRO A 186 1.50 -9.77 10.39
CA PRO A 186 0.08 -9.70 10.72
C PRO A 186 -0.32 -8.56 11.66
N HIS A 187 -1.65 -8.28 11.65
CA HIS A 187 -2.39 -7.61 12.71
C HIS A 187 -3.82 -8.15 12.85
N TRP A 188 -4.80 -7.62 12.09
CA TRP A 188 -6.21 -8.05 12.17
C TRP A 188 -6.46 -9.40 11.50
N GLU A 189 -5.45 -10.03 10.91
CA GLU A 189 -5.45 -11.43 10.55
C GLU A 189 -5.80 -12.30 11.77
N MET A 190 -5.38 -11.86 12.95
CA MET A 190 -5.67 -12.51 14.24
C MET A 190 -7.16 -12.53 14.60
N THR A 191 -8.00 -11.72 13.94
CA THR A 191 -9.47 -11.75 14.15
C THR A 191 -10.13 -13.01 13.64
N PHE A 192 -9.47 -13.75 12.74
CA PHE A 192 -9.93 -15.05 12.28
C PHE A 192 -9.58 -16.21 13.25
N GLY A 193 -8.83 -15.90 14.32
CA GLY A 193 -8.40 -16.86 15.34
C GLY A 193 -7.10 -17.59 14.99
N ALA A 194 -6.41 -18.05 16.03
CA ALA A 194 -5.11 -18.71 15.91
C ALA A 194 -5.12 -19.92 14.98
N GLU A 195 -6.15 -20.77 15.08
CA GLU A 195 -6.29 -21.99 14.26
C GLU A 195 -6.37 -21.64 12.77
N ARG A 196 -7.20 -20.65 12.39
CA ARG A 196 -7.35 -20.27 10.99
C ARG A 196 -6.08 -19.62 10.44
N VAL A 197 -5.41 -18.79 11.22
CA VAL A 197 -4.13 -18.19 10.82
C VAL A 197 -3.09 -19.29 10.56
N GLN A 198 -2.97 -20.27 11.44
CA GLN A 198 -2.05 -21.39 11.24
C GLN A 198 -2.42 -22.25 10.03
N GLU A 199 -3.71 -22.54 9.83
CA GLU A 199 -4.21 -23.28 8.68
C GLU A 199 -3.82 -22.60 7.35
N ILE A 200 -4.00 -21.28 7.24
CA ILE A 200 -3.61 -20.49 6.04
C ILE A 200 -2.09 -20.59 5.82
N ILE A 201 -1.30 -20.42 6.88
CA ILE A 201 0.16 -20.46 6.76
C ILE A 201 0.64 -21.84 6.29
N GLU A 202 0.06 -22.92 6.83
CA GLU A 202 0.49 -24.29 6.52
C GLU A 202 0.01 -24.78 5.15
N ASN A 203 -1.20 -24.39 4.72
CA ASN A 203 -1.85 -24.93 3.53
C ASN A 203 -1.79 -23.99 2.33
N ASP A 204 -2.02 -22.68 2.55
CA ASP A 204 -2.14 -21.71 1.46
C ASP A 204 -0.82 -20.94 1.20
N PHE A 205 -0.11 -20.57 2.25
CA PHE A 205 1.10 -19.75 2.14
C PHE A 205 2.38 -20.55 1.96
N LYS A 206 2.39 -21.81 2.39
CA LYS A 206 3.58 -22.65 2.30
C LYS A 206 4.14 -22.74 0.87
N GLY A 207 5.36 -22.22 0.71
CA GLY A 207 6.04 -22.17 -0.58
C GLY A 207 5.60 -21.00 -1.49
N HIS A 208 4.73 -20.11 -1.00
CA HIS A 208 4.26 -18.93 -1.69
C HIS A 208 4.58 -17.64 -0.94
N ILE A 209 4.12 -17.51 0.30
CA ILE A 209 4.25 -16.28 1.11
C ILE A 209 4.89 -16.64 2.44
N ASP A 210 5.99 -15.97 2.79
CA ASP A 210 6.57 -16.08 4.12
C ASP A 210 5.78 -15.21 5.11
N PHE A 211 5.31 -15.82 6.20
CA PHE A 211 4.62 -15.10 7.26
C PHE A 211 5.58 -14.91 8.44
N VAL A 212 5.91 -13.65 8.76
CA VAL A 212 6.98 -13.32 9.71
C VAL A 212 6.51 -12.40 10.83
N ALA A 213 6.89 -12.70 12.07
CA ALA A 213 6.64 -11.83 13.22
C ALA A 213 7.60 -12.13 14.38
N GLN A 214 8.57 -11.25 14.64
CA GLN A 214 9.56 -11.45 15.71
C GLN A 214 8.96 -11.27 17.11
N ASN A 215 7.88 -10.52 17.24
CA ASN A 215 7.31 -10.08 18.51
C ASN A 215 6.09 -10.88 18.97
N VAL A 216 5.72 -11.95 18.26
CA VAL A 216 4.67 -12.88 18.68
C VAL A 216 5.32 -14.14 19.26
N VAL A 217 5.06 -14.40 20.54
CA VAL A 217 5.61 -15.55 21.26
C VAL A 217 4.52 -16.28 22.01
N ASP A 218 4.71 -17.57 22.26
CA ASP A 218 3.82 -18.34 23.12
C ASP A 218 3.88 -17.86 24.59
N ASN A 219 2.79 -18.08 25.33
CA ASN A 219 2.70 -17.64 26.73
C ASN A 219 3.44 -18.54 27.70
N ASP A 220 3.70 -19.81 27.33
CA ASP A 220 4.26 -20.80 28.25
C ASP A 220 5.78 -20.71 28.35
N TRP A 221 6.44 -20.58 27.19
CA TRP A 221 7.91 -20.66 27.11
C TRP A 221 8.54 -19.39 26.52
N GLY A 222 7.74 -18.49 25.93
CA GLY A 222 8.24 -17.30 25.25
C GLY A 222 8.93 -17.61 23.92
N GLU A 223 8.66 -18.78 23.34
CA GLU A 223 9.21 -19.18 22.07
C GLU A 223 8.48 -18.48 20.90
N PRO A 224 9.15 -18.26 19.77
CA PRO A 224 8.51 -17.64 18.60
C PRO A 224 7.37 -18.49 18.07
N VAL A 225 6.19 -17.89 17.89
CA VAL A 225 5.04 -18.53 17.21
C VAL A 225 5.27 -18.58 15.70
N PHE A 226 5.88 -17.55 15.15
CA PHE A 226 6.19 -17.42 13.71
C PHE A 226 7.69 -17.25 13.51
N PRO A 227 8.22 -17.55 12.31
CA PRO A 227 9.58 -17.15 11.95
C PRO A 227 9.78 -15.66 12.20
N PRO A 228 10.82 -15.25 12.96
CA PRO A 228 11.04 -13.83 13.27
C PRO A 228 11.45 -13.02 12.03
N TYR A 229 12.14 -13.65 11.09
CA TYR A 229 12.59 -13.06 9.85
C TYR A 229 12.91 -14.14 8.81
N VAL A 230 13.07 -13.69 7.57
CA VAL A 230 13.65 -14.48 6.46
C VAL A 230 14.76 -13.68 5.79
N ILE A 231 15.72 -14.38 5.16
CA ILE A 231 16.74 -13.77 4.31
C ILE A 231 16.45 -14.19 2.88
N ARG A 232 16.31 -13.21 1.99
CA ARG A 232 16.11 -13.39 0.55
C ARG A 232 17.24 -12.72 -0.21
N GLU A 233 17.66 -13.31 -1.31
CA GLU A 233 18.63 -12.68 -2.20
C GLU A 233 17.92 -11.83 -3.25
N ILE A 234 18.24 -10.55 -3.31
CA ILE A 234 17.74 -9.63 -4.32
C ILE A 234 18.93 -9.21 -5.21
N ASN A 235 19.02 -9.76 -6.41
CA ASN A 235 20.10 -9.47 -7.36
C ASN A 235 21.52 -9.56 -6.75
N GLY A 236 21.78 -10.63 -6.01
CA GLY A 236 23.05 -10.86 -5.34
C GLY A 236 23.22 -10.12 -4.01
N VAL A 237 22.19 -9.45 -3.50
CA VAL A 237 22.20 -8.76 -2.21
C VAL A 237 21.40 -9.55 -1.19
N PRO A 238 22.05 -10.20 -0.19
CA PRO A 238 21.34 -10.84 0.92
C PRO A 238 20.57 -9.79 1.74
N THR A 239 19.25 -9.88 1.71
CA THR A 239 18.33 -8.95 2.36
C THR A 239 17.50 -9.68 3.40
N ALA A 240 17.58 -9.26 4.66
CA ALA A 240 16.75 -9.76 5.74
C ALA A 240 15.45 -8.93 5.82
N ILE A 241 14.31 -9.64 5.93
CA ILE A 241 13.00 -9.03 6.19
C ILE A 241 12.54 -9.53 7.55
N ILE A 242 12.53 -8.66 8.55
CA ILE A 242 12.13 -8.96 9.94
C ILE A 242 10.68 -8.50 10.11
N GLY A 243 9.79 -9.41 10.55
CA GLY A 243 8.38 -9.09 10.79
C GLY A 243 8.17 -8.47 12.17
N GLN A 244 7.25 -7.49 12.22
CA GLN A 244 6.81 -6.83 13.44
C GLN A 244 5.29 -6.71 13.42
N ALA A 245 4.59 -7.66 14.06
CA ALA A 245 3.15 -7.63 14.22
C ALA A 245 2.69 -6.46 15.09
N PHE A 246 1.41 -6.08 14.98
CA PHE A 246 0.83 -5.05 15.86
C PHE A 246 1.01 -5.41 17.35
N PRO A 247 1.65 -4.55 18.13
CA PRO A 247 2.07 -4.91 19.50
C PRO A 247 0.92 -5.00 20.50
N TYR A 248 -0.23 -4.39 20.21
CA TYR A 248 -1.38 -4.32 21.11
C TYR A 248 -2.55 -5.19 20.65
N THR A 249 -2.31 -6.20 19.82
CA THR A 249 -3.33 -7.14 19.32
C THR A 249 -4.25 -7.69 20.42
N PRO A 250 -3.77 -8.13 21.61
CA PRO A 250 -4.64 -8.63 22.68
C PRO A 250 -5.51 -7.56 23.36
N ILE A 251 -5.30 -6.29 23.04
CA ILE A 251 -6.14 -5.16 23.51
C ILE A 251 -7.15 -4.79 22.40
N ALA A 252 -6.73 -4.82 21.16
CA ALA A 252 -7.56 -4.49 20.01
C ALA A 252 -8.57 -5.60 19.66
N ASN A 253 -8.21 -6.87 19.92
CA ASN A 253 -9.03 -8.04 19.62
C ASN A 253 -9.46 -8.77 20.91
N PRO A 254 -10.60 -9.49 20.90
CA PRO A 254 -10.96 -10.39 21.97
C PRO A 254 -9.85 -11.43 22.21
N ARG A 255 -9.36 -11.49 23.45
CA ARG A 255 -8.20 -12.31 23.80
C ARG A 255 -8.38 -13.81 23.48
N PHE A 256 -9.61 -14.30 23.48
CA PHE A 256 -9.90 -15.70 23.18
C PHE A 256 -9.57 -16.13 21.74
N LEU A 257 -9.38 -15.16 20.82
CA LEU A 257 -9.01 -15.46 19.44
C LEU A 257 -7.54 -15.92 19.32
N VAL A 258 -6.69 -15.43 20.21
CA VAL A 258 -5.26 -15.79 20.29
C VAL A 258 -4.83 -16.00 21.74
N PRO A 259 -5.45 -16.96 22.47
CA PRO A 259 -5.34 -17.07 23.92
C PRO A 259 -3.92 -17.37 24.39
N ASP A 260 -3.16 -18.12 23.58
CA ASP A 260 -1.86 -18.66 23.94
C ASP A 260 -0.70 -17.80 23.44
N TRP A 261 -1.00 -16.66 22.79
CA TRP A 261 0.02 -15.79 22.19
C TRP A 261 0.15 -14.47 22.94
N SER A 262 1.38 -14.00 23.04
CA SER A 262 1.73 -12.71 23.61
C SER A 262 2.41 -11.83 22.55
N PHE A 263 2.09 -10.53 22.61
CA PHE A 263 2.55 -9.50 21.67
C PHE A 263 3.28 -8.42 22.46
N GLY A 264 3.93 -7.49 21.76
CA GLY A 264 4.60 -6.35 22.35
C GLY A 264 5.51 -5.65 21.34
N ILE A 265 6.00 -4.46 21.64
CA ILE A 265 6.95 -3.75 20.77
C ILE A 265 8.27 -4.52 20.70
N ARG A 266 8.81 -4.94 21.86
CA ARG A 266 10.00 -5.81 21.99
C ARG A 266 11.20 -5.30 21.18
N ASP A 267 11.58 -4.04 21.38
CA ASP A 267 12.70 -3.41 20.68
C ASP A 267 14.07 -4.04 21.01
N ASP A 268 14.23 -4.61 22.21
CA ASP A 268 15.39 -5.39 22.60
C ASP A 268 15.52 -6.72 21.80
N ARG A 269 14.37 -7.36 21.55
CA ARG A 269 14.33 -8.57 20.71
C ARG A 269 14.54 -8.20 19.24
N MET A 270 13.99 -7.08 18.77
CA MET A 270 14.24 -6.56 17.42
C MET A 270 15.75 -6.38 17.20
N GLN A 271 16.47 -5.76 18.16
CA GLN A 271 17.92 -5.59 18.04
C GLN A 271 18.63 -6.95 17.91
N LYS A 272 18.23 -7.96 18.68
CA LYS A 272 18.82 -9.31 18.55
C LYS A 272 18.60 -9.91 17.17
N MET A 273 17.40 -9.74 16.59
CA MET A 273 17.10 -10.25 15.24
C MET A 273 17.91 -9.51 14.17
N VAL A 274 18.10 -8.20 14.31
CA VAL A 274 18.96 -7.41 13.42
C VAL A 274 20.40 -7.92 13.50
N ASP A 275 20.95 -8.06 14.71
CA ASP A 275 22.32 -8.52 14.92
C ASP A 275 22.53 -9.94 14.37
N GLU A 276 21.57 -10.84 14.60
CA GLU A 276 21.59 -12.20 14.07
C GLU A 276 21.55 -12.22 12.53
N ALA A 277 20.65 -11.45 11.92
CA ALA A 277 20.54 -11.36 10.46
C ALA A 277 21.81 -10.81 9.83
N ARG A 278 22.39 -9.75 10.42
CA ARG A 278 23.70 -9.20 10.02
C ARG A 278 24.81 -10.22 10.18
N GLY A 279 24.83 -10.95 11.30
CA GLY A 279 25.79 -12.03 11.55
C GLY A 279 25.69 -13.19 10.56
N LYS A 280 24.51 -13.43 9.99
CA LYS A 280 24.27 -14.40 8.91
C LYS A 280 24.56 -13.83 7.50
N GLY A 281 25.08 -12.62 7.40
CA GLY A 281 25.55 -12.02 6.15
C GLY A 281 24.53 -11.12 5.45
N ALA A 282 23.42 -10.75 6.10
CA ALA A 282 22.48 -9.79 5.50
C ALA A 282 23.17 -8.42 5.30
N GLN A 283 23.17 -7.96 4.06
CA GLN A 283 23.69 -6.66 3.66
C GLN A 283 22.64 -5.55 3.78
N VAL A 284 21.37 -5.93 3.68
CA VAL A 284 20.22 -5.05 3.90
C VAL A 284 19.33 -5.68 4.98
N VAL A 285 18.82 -4.86 5.90
CA VAL A 285 17.84 -5.27 6.90
C VAL A 285 16.62 -4.35 6.80
N ILE A 286 15.50 -4.94 6.42
CA ILE A 286 14.19 -4.29 6.36
C ILE A 286 13.35 -4.80 7.53
N VAL A 287 12.69 -3.91 8.24
CA VAL A 287 11.60 -4.27 9.16
C VAL A 287 10.29 -4.06 8.45
N LEU A 288 9.51 -5.12 8.28
CA LEU A 288 8.13 -5.07 7.82
C LEU A 288 7.25 -4.95 9.05
N SER A 289 6.66 -3.77 9.25
CA SER A 289 6.09 -3.37 10.54
C SER A 289 4.62 -3.03 10.47
N HIS A 290 3.88 -3.48 11.48
CA HIS A 290 2.50 -3.05 11.75
C HIS A 290 2.37 -2.27 13.07
N ASN A 291 3.42 -1.59 13.52
CA ASN A 291 3.41 -0.83 14.78
C ASN A 291 2.58 0.46 14.73
N GLY A 292 2.47 1.08 13.57
CA GLY A 292 2.07 2.47 13.37
C GLY A 292 3.26 3.45 13.34
N MET A 293 3.06 4.58 12.65
CA MET A 293 4.13 5.52 12.29
C MET A 293 4.91 6.05 13.50
N ASP A 294 4.23 6.43 14.59
CA ASP A 294 4.90 6.98 15.79
C ASP A 294 5.81 5.96 16.46
N VAL A 295 5.33 4.70 16.55
CA VAL A 295 6.11 3.62 17.19
C VAL A 295 7.28 3.23 16.29
N ASP A 296 7.10 3.22 14.98
CA ASP A 296 8.17 2.93 14.02
C ASP A 296 9.27 3.99 14.04
N LEU A 297 8.91 5.28 14.10
CA LEU A 297 9.89 6.37 14.30
C LEU A 297 10.67 6.18 15.60
N LYS A 298 9.99 5.77 16.68
CA LYS A 298 10.64 5.51 17.95
C LYS A 298 11.56 4.29 17.90
N MET A 299 11.10 3.20 17.27
CA MET A 299 11.90 1.97 17.08
C MET A 299 13.16 2.28 16.26
N ALA A 300 13.02 3.01 15.14
CA ALA A 300 14.15 3.45 14.31
C ALA A 300 15.19 4.27 15.10
N SER A 301 14.77 5.05 16.09
CA SER A 301 15.69 5.83 16.94
C SER A 301 16.42 5.00 17.99
N ARG A 302 15.97 3.77 18.29
CA ARG A 302 16.48 2.92 19.39
C ARG A 302 17.24 1.71 18.89
N VAL A 303 16.76 1.09 17.81
CA VAL A 303 17.35 -0.12 17.23
C VAL A 303 18.33 0.29 16.14
N THR A 304 19.54 -0.24 16.21
CA THR A 304 20.60 0.06 15.25
C THR A 304 20.74 -1.02 14.20
N GLY A 305 21.21 -0.66 13.01
CA GLY A 305 21.46 -1.63 11.93
C GLY A 305 20.25 -1.96 11.07
N ILE A 306 19.11 -1.29 11.25
CA ILE A 306 17.97 -1.34 10.33
C ILE A 306 18.21 -0.31 9.21
N ASP A 307 18.09 -0.73 7.94
CA ASP A 307 18.19 0.18 6.80
C ASP A 307 16.86 0.87 6.51
N ALA A 308 15.74 0.12 6.55
CA ALA A 308 14.41 0.71 6.39
C ALA A 308 13.33 -0.01 7.22
N ILE A 309 12.31 0.75 7.65
CA ILE A 309 11.05 0.25 8.20
C ILE A 309 9.95 0.55 7.19
N MET A 310 9.29 -0.50 6.73
CA MET A 310 8.11 -0.45 5.87
C MET A 310 6.89 -0.63 6.78
N GLY A 311 6.25 0.49 7.15
CA GLY A 311 5.25 0.55 8.22
C GLY A 311 3.80 0.45 7.73
N GLY A 312 2.88 0.13 8.64
CA GLY A 312 1.43 0.03 8.46
C GLY A 312 0.66 0.58 9.66
N HIS A 313 -0.58 0.12 9.82
CA HIS A 313 -1.50 0.36 10.93
C HIS A 313 -2.15 1.75 11.00
N THR A 314 -1.38 2.82 10.90
CA THR A 314 -1.92 4.20 11.00
C THR A 314 -2.45 4.75 9.68
N HIS A 315 -2.43 3.93 8.61
CA HIS A 315 -2.87 4.29 7.25
C HIS A 315 -2.16 5.52 6.66
N ASP A 316 -1.02 5.90 7.24
CA ASP A 316 -0.29 7.07 6.79
C ASP A 316 0.23 6.87 5.36
N ALA A 317 -0.12 7.78 4.47
CA ALA A 317 0.42 7.82 3.12
C ALA A 317 1.58 8.82 3.09
N ILE A 318 2.81 8.32 3.25
CA ILE A 318 4.00 9.17 3.38
C ILE A 318 4.71 9.28 2.02
N PRO A 319 4.62 10.45 1.33
CA PRO A 319 5.21 10.61 -0.01
C PRO A 319 6.72 10.41 -0.06
N ARG A 320 7.43 10.67 1.04
CA ARG A 320 8.87 10.48 1.18
C ARG A 320 9.20 9.90 2.55
N PRO A 321 10.13 8.92 2.67
CA PRO A 321 10.51 8.34 3.94
C PRO A 321 11.04 9.39 4.91
N VAL A 322 10.77 9.19 6.19
CA VAL A 322 11.46 9.93 7.25
C VAL A 322 12.81 9.27 7.49
N VAL A 323 13.87 10.06 7.49
CA VAL A 323 15.21 9.58 7.84
C VAL A 323 15.43 9.81 9.33
N VAL A 324 15.57 8.71 10.08
CA VAL A 324 15.80 8.74 11.51
C VAL A 324 17.26 8.44 11.82
N ASP A 325 17.93 9.37 12.46
CA ASP A 325 19.30 9.17 12.95
C ASP A 325 19.28 8.35 14.26
N ASN A 326 20.20 7.39 14.40
CA ASN A 326 20.41 6.59 15.60
C ASN A 326 21.90 6.34 15.85
N ALA A 327 22.25 5.66 16.94
CA ALA A 327 23.65 5.41 17.31
C ALA A 327 24.45 4.58 16.26
N GLY A 328 23.75 3.82 15.41
CA GLY A 328 24.36 2.95 14.38
C GLY A 328 24.34 3.53 12.96
N GLY A 329 23.71 4.70 12.77
CA GLY A 329 23.56 5.31 11.45
C GLY A 329 22.18 5.91 11.21
N LYS A 330 21.58 5.58 10.06
CA LYS A 330 20.28 6.11 9.63
C LYS A 330 19.34 4.97 9.27
N THR A 331 18.08 5.14 9.63
CA THR A 331 16.98 4.23 9.25
C THR A 331 15.93 5.04 8.49
N LEU A 332 15.49 4.51 7.33
CA LEU A 332 14.36 5.06 6.58
C LEU A 332 13.06 4.55 7.19
N VAL A 333 12.07 5.41 7.39
CA VAL A 333 10.73 4.99 7.87
C VAL A 333 9.70 5.49 6.89
N SER A 334 8.88 4.56 6.35
CA SER A 334 7.80 4.86 5.41
C SER A 334 6.51 4.16 5.83
N ASN A 335 5.39 4.59 5.25
CA ASN A 335 4.09 3.92 5.38
C ASN A 335 3.33 4.08 4.06
N ALA A 336 2.73 2.99 3.57
CA ALA A 336 2.14 2.92 2.23
C ALA A 336 0.61 3.15 2.19
N GLY A 337 0.08 3.81 3.20
CA GLY A 337 -1.35 4.14 3.24
C GLY A 337 -2.24 2.94 3.53
N SER A 338 -3.37 2.83 2.83
CA SER A 338 -4.37 1.79 3.08
C SER A 338 -5.23 1.47 1.85
N ASN A 339 -6.10 0.45 1.94
CA ASN A 339 -7.18 0.11 0.99
C ASN A 339 -6.68 -0.06 -0.46
N SER A 340 -5.49 -0.62 -0.66
CA SER A 340 -4.86 -0.78 -1.98
C SER A 340 -4.66 0.52 -2.77
N LYS A 341 -4.75 1.68 -2.11
CA LYS A 341 -4.65 3.00 -2.75
C LYS A 341 -3.23 3.36 -3.19
N PHE A 342 -2.23 2.67 -2.67
CA PHE A 342 -0.83 2.98 -2.93
C PHE A 342 0.03 1.73 -3.09
N LEU A 343 1.11 1.88 -3.85
CA LEU A 343 2.24 0.96 -3.90
C LEU A 343 3.51 1.72 -3.51
N GLY A 344 4.13 1.34 -2.42
CA GLY A 344 5.47 1.80 -2.04
C GLY A 344 6.52 1.11 -2.91
N VAL A 345 7.47 1.88 -3.45
CA VAL A 345 8.60 1.37 -4.23
C VAL A 345 9.88 1.92 -3.64
N LEU A 346 10.71 1.05 -3.07
CA LEU A 346 11.99 1.38 -2.48
C LEU A 346 13.12 0.70 -3.28
N ASP A 347 13.90 1.48 -3.99
CA ASP A 347 15.13 1.05 -4.64
C ASP A 347 16.34 1.43 -3.76
N LEU A 348 17.18 0.46 -3.42
CA LEU A 348 18.38 0.64 -2.60
C LEU A 348 19.63 0.37 -3.43
N GLU A 349 20.63 1.24 -3.33
CA GLU A 349 21.94 1.02 -3.86
C GLU A 349 22.84 0.44 -2.77
N VAL A 350 23.25 -0.81 -2.94
CA VAL A 350 24.13 -1.51 -1.99
C VAL A 350 25.54 -1.62 -2.56
N LYS A 351 26.51 -1.03 -1.84
CA LYS A 351 27.93 -1.06 -2.17
C LYS A 351 28.74 -1.52 -0.96
N ASN A 352 29.65 -2.47 -1.16
CA ASN A 352 30.50 -2.99 -0.09
C ASN A 352 29.71 -3.48 1.14
N GLY A 353 28.56 -4.12 0.91
CA GLY A 353 27.71 -4.69 1.95
C GLY A 353 26.88 -3.67 2.76
N LYS A 354 26.76 -2.43 2.27
CA LYS A 354 26.00 -1.35 2.94
C LYS A 354 25.14 -0.58 1.94
N VAL A 355 23.99 -0.10 2.40
CA VAL A 355 23.15 0.84 1.65
C VAL A 355 23.91 2.16 1.52
N SER A 356 24.21 2.57 0.29
CA SER A 356 24.93 3.81 -0.04
C SER A 356 24.01 4.93 -0.52
N ASP A 357 22.88 4.57 -1.13
CA ASP A 357 21.88 5.51 -1.64
C ASP A 357 20.51 4.81 -1.74
N TYR A 358 19.44 5.59 -1.89
CA TYR A 358 18.09 5.07 -2.05
C TYR A 358 17.22 5.99 -2.90
N ARG A 359 16.18 5.40 -3.48
CA ARG A 359 15.06 6.12 -4.08
C ARG A 359 13.75 5.51 -3.59
N TYR A 360 12.81 6.35 -3.23
CA TYR A 360 11.49 5.95 -2.79
C TYR A 360 10.41 6.67 -3.59
N HIS A 361 9.37 5.92 -3.95
CA HIS A 361 8.15 6.45 -4.52
C HIS A 361 6.94 5.81 -3.82
N LEU A 362 5.95 6.62 -3.49
CA LEU A 362 4.63 6.14 -3.08
C LEU A 362 3.67 6.40 -4.24
N LEU A 363 3.39 5.36 -5.01
CA LEU A 363 2.59 5.44 -6.24
C LEU A 363 1.11 5.30 -5.92
N PRO A 364 0.27 6.30 -6.21
CA PRO A 364 -1.17 6.15 -6.11
C PRO A 364 -1.70 5.16 -7.16
N VAL A 365 -2.65 4.32 -6.79
CA VAL A 365 -3.34 3.40 -7.70
C VAL A 365 -4.62 4.08 -8.19
N PHE A 366 -4.63 4.59 -9.41
CA PHE A 366 -5.80 5.19 -10.06
C PHE A 366 -6.44 4.19 -11.02
N SER A 367 -7.71 3.83 -10.77
CA SER A 367 -8.42 2.85 -11.61
C SER A 367 -8.58 3.29 -13.06
N ASP A 368 -8.64 4.61 -13.29
CA ASP A 368 -8.83 5.16 -14.64
C ASP A 368 -7.52 5.24 -15.44
N LEU A 369 -6.36 5.13 -14.77
CA LEU A 369 -5.03 5.13 -15.42
C LEU A 369 -4.43 3.73 -15.59
N LEU A 370 -4.90 2.76 -14.81
CA LEU A 370 -4.40 1.39 -14.81
C LEU A 370 -5.52 0.45 -15.27
N PRO A 371 -5.34 -0.32 -16.35
CA PRO A 371 -6.31 -1.33 -16.70
C PRO A 371 -6.42 -2.38 -15.60
N ALA A 372 -7.63 -2.88 -15.35
CA ALA A 372 -7.82 -3.98 -14.42
C ALA A 372 -7.14 -5.25 -14.95
N ASP A 373 -6.38 -5.92 -14.11
CA ASP A 373 -5.78 -7.21 -14.42
C ASP A 373 -6.88 -8.26 -14.60
N PRO A 374 -6.96 -8.97 -15.74
CA PRO A 374 -8.05 -9.89 -16.02
C PRO A 374 -8.08 -11.11 -15.10
N GLU A 375 -6.92 -11.61 -14.66
CA GLU A 375 -6.84 -12.76 -13.77
C GLU A 375 -7.32 -12.40 -12.36
N MET A 376 -6.95 -11.21 -11.87
CA MET A 376 -7.39 -10.70 -10.56
C MET A 376 -8.86 -10.26 -10.57
N SER A 377 -9.49 -10.04 -11.73
CA SER A 377 -10.87 -9.57 -11.85
C SER A 377 -11.91 -10.71 -11.87
N THR A 378 -11.48 -11.95 -11.91
CA THR A 378 -12.34 -13.15 -11.91
C THR A 378 -12.57 -13.70 -10.52
#